data_aa843df73c1b23c71b573a7940aab53b
#
_entry.id   aa843df73c1b23c71b573a7940aab53b
#
_cell.length_a   1.000
_cell.length_b   1.000
_cell.length_c   1.000
_cell.angle_alpha   90.00
_cell.angle_beta   90.00
_cell.angle_gamma   90.00
#
_symmetry.space_group_name_H-M   'P 1'
#
loop_
_entity.id
_entity.type
_entity.pdbx_description
1 polymer ?
#
loop_
_entity_poly.entity_id
_entity_poly.type
_entity_poly.pdbx_seq_one_letter_code
_entity_poly.pdbx_strand_id
1 'polypeptide(L)'
;LLTNFYKNKGFYNAKISSFSAEFLDTNNFNLNFNIESGKKFFFNNLNLVLPTDYKETNFKDILKTMNKLKGSPYSLTKIEDILSEIDKIALSKQYEFISADIDEVVINETSLDFNILIKETDKFYVERINILGNSVTEESVIRNTFLVDEGDAFNEILHNKTINTLKSKNLFKTVTTETTEGSSANQKILNIRVEEKPTGEISAGAGIGTGGGSLGFSVKENNYMGRGTKLNSSINVSKNSLRGAISLTVPNYNYTDKALTSSVSSIQTDNLSDYGYKSSKTGFSVGTYYEQYEDIYFSPSISSFVESLETDTKASASLKKQEGNYFDTSFDYGIVYDKRNQSFQPSDGFKSSFFQSVPLISENYSLINGYTFSAYHELLDDMIGSVSI
;
A
#
# COMPACT_ATOMS: atom_id res chain seq x y z
N LEU A 1 0.82 -20.05 -1.75
CA LEU A 1 0.75 -19.54 -0.37
C LEU A 1 1.20 -20.60 0.64
N LEU A 2 0.51 -21.74 0.78
CA LEU A 2 0.81 -22.76 1.78
C LEU A 2 2.22 -23.38 1.62
N THR A 3 2.66 -23.65 0.39
CA THR A 3 4.02 -24.15 0.12
C THR A 3 5.08 -23.12 0.54
N ASN A 4 4.86 -21.82 0.25
CA ASN A 4 5.77 -20.76 0.64
C ASN A 4 5.82 -20.58 2.16
N PHE A 5 4.68 -20.74 2.85
CA PHE A 5 4.65 -20.75 4.32
C PHE A 5 5.59 -21.82 4.90
N TYR A 6 5.51 -23.07 4.39
CA TYR A 6 6.41 -24.14 4.83
C TYR A 6 7.87 -23.86 4.47
N LYS A 7 8.14 -23.36 3.27
CA LYS A 7 9.49 -22.93 2.86
C LYS A 7 10.05 -21.85 3.79
N ASN A 8 9.24 -20.92 4.23
CA ASN A 8 9.66 -19.87 5.19
C ASN A 8 9.91 -20.37 6.61
N LYS A 9 9.44 -21.58 6.94
CA LYS A 9 9.71 -22.25 8.23
C LYS A 9 10.87 -23.26 8.13
N GLY A 10 11.60 -23.27 7.04
CA GLY A 10 12.77 -24.12 6.81
C GLY A 10 12.53 -25.38 5.99
N PHE A 11 11.31 -25.67 5.59
CA PHE A 11 11.00 -26.89 4.83
C PHE A 11 11.18 -26.66 3.33
N TYR A 12 12.42 -26.67 2.87
CA TYR A 12 12.82 -26.37 1.49
C TYR A 12 12.09 -27.25 0.46
N ASN A 13 11.98 -28.54 0.73
CA ASN A 13 11.35 -29.54 -0.15
C ASN A 13 9.82 -29.64 0.03
N ALA A 14 9.21 -28.75 0.79
CA ALA A 14 7.78 -28.83 1.05
C ALA A 14 6.95 -28.74 -0.23
N LYS A 15 6.06 -29.70 -0.40
CA LYS A 15 5.11 -29.74 -1.52
C LYS A 15 3.72 -30.20 -1.05
N ILE A 16 2.70 -29.75 -1.73
CA ILE A 16 1.33 -30.22 -1.54
C ILE A 16 1.17 -31.44 -2.45
N SER A 17 1.01 -32.63 -1.87
CA SER A 17 0.85 -33.89 -2.62
C SER A 17 -0.58 -34.08 -3.10
N SER A 18 -1.57 -33.62 -2.34
CA SER A 18 -2.98 -33.59 -2.77
C SER A 18 -3.79 -32.57 -1.96
N PHE A 19 -4.91 -32.14 -2.51
CA PHE A 19 -5.90 -31.36 -1.78
C PHE A 19 -7.31 -31.85 -2.15
N SER A 20 -8.25 -31.70 -1.23
CA SER A 20 -9.67 -31.97 -1.46
C SER A 20 -10.54 -30.96 -0.75
N ALA A 21 -11.68 -30.65 -1.35
CA ALA A 21 -12.73 -29.85 -0.75
C ALA A 21 -13.99 -30.71 -0.57
N GLU A 22 -14.52 -30.77 0.64
CA GLU A 22 -15.72 -31.52 0.99
C GLU A 22 -16.77 -30.55 1.53
N PHE A 23 -17.93 -30.49 0.88
CA PHE A 23 -19.04 -29.70 1.37
C PHE A 23 -19.75 -30.45 2.50
N LEU A 24 -19.84 -29.82 3.67
CA LEU A 24 -20.55 -30.36 4.84
C LEU A 24 -22.04 -30.00 4.81
N ASP A 25 -22.36 -28.77 4.40
CA ASP A 25 -23.72 -28.25 4.20
C ASP A 25 -23.68 -27.05 3.22
N THR A 26 -24.78 -26.30 3.09
CA THR A 26 -24.93 -25.17 2.14
C THR A 26 -23.96 -24.01 2.41
N ASN A 27 -23.40 -23.89 3.62
CA ASN A 27 -22.58 -22.74 4.04
C ASN A 27 -21.18 -23.15 4.55
N ASN A 28 -20.93 -24.46 4.76
CA ASN A 28 -19.69 -24.95 5.33
C ASN A 28 -19.00 -25.96 4.41
N PHE A 29 -17.70 -25.84 4.30
CA PHE A 29 -16.86 -26.82 3.59
C PHE A 29 -15.55 -27.04 4.32
N ASN A 30 -15.02 -28.25 4.20
CA ASN A 30 -13.68 -28.59 4.67
C ASN A 30 -12.70 -28.57 3.52
N LEU A 31 -11.54 -27.92 3.72
CA LEU A 31 -10.40 -28.02 2.83
C LEU A 31 -9.32 -28.88 3.49
N ASN A 32 -9.01 -30.01 2.87
CA ASN A 32 -7.96 -30.91 3.33
C ASN A 32 -6.75 -30.81 2.40
N PHE A 33 -5.58 -30.57 2.98
CA PHE A 33 -4.31 -30.53 2.26
C PHE A 33 -3.40 -31.61 2.81
N ASN A 34 -2.90 -32.47 1.93
CA ASN A 34 -1.82 -33.39 2.27
C ASN A 34 -0.48 -32.73 1.90
N ILE A 35 0.38 -32.55 2.90
CA ILE A 35 1.63 -31.83 2.75
C ILE A 35 2.78 -32.78 3.07
N GLU A 36 3.68 -32.93 2.11
CA GLU A 36 4.98 -33.57 2.32
C GLU A 36 5.98 -32.44 2.65
N SER A 37 6.22 -32.19 3.94
CA SER A 37 7.10 -31.10 4.37
C SER A 37 8.59 -31.43 4.17
N GLY A 38 8.96 -32.69 4.25
CA GLY A 38 10.37 -33.09 4.25
C GLY A 38 11.12 -32.70 5.53
N LYS A 39 12.46 -32.65 5.44
CA LYS A 39 13.33 -32.20 6.55
C LYS A 39 13.49 -30.71 6.57
N LYS A 40 13.82 -30.12 7.73
CA LYS A 40 14.24 -28.72 7.83
C LYS A 40 15.65 -28.55 7.26
N PHE A 41 15.80 -27.53 6.43
CA PHE A 41 17.08 -27.10 5.87
C PHE A 41 17.55 -25.82 6.54
N PHE A 42 18.85 -25.61 6.55
CA PHE A 42 19.52 -24.47 7.13
C PHE A 42 20.46 -23.82 6.10
N PHE A 43 20.61 -22.53 6.18
CA PHE A 43 21.60 -21.82 5.40
C PHE A 43 23.00 -22.20 5.87
N ASN A 44 23.83 -22.78 4.99
CA ASN A 44 25.22 -23.11 5.31
C ASN A 44 26.14 -21.95 4.86
N ASN A 45 26.40 -21.79 3.57
CA ASN A 45 27.13 -20.64 3.05
C ASN A 45 26.25 -19.83 2.12
N LEU A 46 26.37 -18.50 2.22
CA LEU A 46 25.79 -17.56 1.26
C LEU A 46 26.94 -16.73 0.69
N ASN A 47 27.16 -16.83 -0.62
CA ASN A 47 28.23 -16.17 -1.33
C ASN A 47 27.64 -15.16 -2.30
N LEU A 48 28.21 -13.95 -2.36
CA LEU A 48 27.91 -12.94 -3.36
C LEU A 48 29.08 -12.88 -4.35
N VAL A 49 28.81 -13.14 -5.61
CA VAL A 49 29.77 -13.07 -6.69
C VAL A 49 29.49 -11.82 -7.52
N LEU A 50 30.44 -10.92 -7.57
CA LEU A 50 30.34 -9.64 -8.26
C LEU A 50 31.21 -9.62 -9.52
N PRO A 51 30.80 -8.92 -10.58
CA PRO A 51 31.69 -8.56 -11.68
C PRO A 51 32.91 -7.75 -11.19
N THR A 52 34.00 -7.82 -11.92
CA THR A 52 35.28 -7.22 -11.51
C THR A 52 35.24 -5.71 -11.30
N ASP A 53 34.35 -5.03 -11.98
CA ASP A 53 34.22 -3.55 -11.94
C ASP A 53 33.32 -3.06 -10.80
N TYR A 54 32.69 -3.98 -10.06
CA TYR A 54 31.76 -3.66 -8.99
C TYR A 54 32.47 -3.61 -7.63
N LYS A 55 32.26 -2.51 -6.92
CA LYS A 55 32.89 -2.33 -5.60
C LYS A 55 32.10 -3.08 -4.53
N GLU A 56 32.70 -4.06 -3.89
CA GLU A 56 32.12 -4.83 -2.78
C GLU A 56 31.59 -3.93 -1.66
N THR A 57 32.20 -2.75 -1.48
CA THR A 57 31.75 -1.76 -0.50
C THR A 57 30.29 -1.30 -0.69
N ASN A 58 29.76 -1.33 -1.91
CA ASN A 58 28.38 -0.98 -2.21
C ASN A 58 27.38 -2.05 -1.73
N PHE A 59 27.85 -3.28 -1.54
CA PHE A 59 27.05 -4.45 -1.13
C PHE A 59 27.33 -4.84 0.34
N LYS A 60 27.97 -3.99 1.11
CA LYS A 60 28.40 -4.30 2.48
C LYS A 60 27.25 -4.69 3.41
N ASP A 61 26.09 -4.05 3.27
CA ASP A 61 24.92 -4.36 4.12
C ASP A 61 24.28 -5.70 3.73
N ILE A 62 24.28 -6.05 2.46
CA ILE A 62 23.86 -7.36 1.96
C ILE A 62 24.80 -8.45 2.53
N LEU A 63 26.10 -8.28 2.40
CA LEU A 63 27.08 -9.23 2.95
C LEU A 63 26.92 -9.42 4.45
N LYS A 64 26.61 -8.36 5.19
CA LYS A 64 26.31 -8.41 6.62
C LYS A 64 25.04 -9.20 6.92
N THR A 65 23.99 -9.00 6.11
CA THR A 65 22.73 -9.75 6.22
C THR A 65 22.95 -11.22 5.90
N MET A 66 23.64 -11.55 4.82
CA MET A 66 23.99 -12.92 4.44
C MET A 66 24.76 -13.65 5.56
N ASN A 67 25.74 -12.97 6.15
CA ASN A 67 26.51 -13.53 7.27
C ASN A 67 25.65 -13.83 8.51
N LYS A 68 24.62 -12.99 8.79
CA LYS A 68 23.69 -13.24 9.89
C LYS A 68 22.77 -14.43 9.65
N LEU A 69 22.46 -14.73 8.39
CA LEU A 69 21.60 -15.86 8.03
C LEU A 69 22.29 -17.21 8.13
N LYS A 70 23.62 -17.24 8.12
CA LYS A 70 24.38 -18.50 8.22
C LYS A 70 24.01 -19.29 9.48
N GLY A 71 23.64 -20.56 9.31
CA GLY A 71 23.17 -21.43 10.37
C GLY A 71 21.71 -21.25 10.79
N SER A 72 21.00 -20.26 10.27
CA SER A 72 19.57 -20.10 10.52
C SER A 72 18.73 -21.01 9.62
N PRO A 73 17.46 -21.31 10.00
CA PRO A 73 16.57 -22.07 9.14
C PRO A 73 16.36 -21.40 7.78
N TYR A 74 16.28 -22.20 6.73
CA TYR A 74 15.96 -21.72 5.39
C TYR A 74 14.64 -20.91 5.39
N SER A 75 14.62 -19.83 4.63
CA SER A 75 13.42 -19.04 4.39
C SER A 75 13.47 -18.44 2.98
N LEU A 76 12.44 -18.74 2.19
CA LEU A 76 12.31 -18.18 0.85
C LEU A 76 12.24 -16.64 0.89
N THR A 77 11.47 -16.09 1.83
CA THR A 77 11.35 -14.62 2.00
C THR A 77 12.71 -13.97 2.28
N LYS A 78 13.59 -14.60 3.06
CA LYS A 78 14.92 -14.05 3.32
C LYS A 78 15.80 -13.96 2.06
N ILE A 79 15.64 -14.90 1.15
CA ILE A 79 16.31 -14.86 -0.15
C ILE A 79 15.70 -13.74 -1.02
N GLU A 80 14.38 -13.65 -1.06
CA GLU A 80 13.65 -12.58 -1.77
C GLU A 80 14.04 -11.18 -1.24
N ASP A 81 14.20 -11.03 0.09
CA ASP A 81 14.68 -9.80 0.72
C ASP A 81 16.08 -9.41 0.25
N ILE A 82 17.01 -10.39 0.16
CA ILE A 82 18.38 -10.14 -0.36
C ILE A 82 18.33 -9.69 -1.81
N LEU A 83 17.53 -10.34 -2.66
CA LEU A 83 17.38 -9.93 -4.05
C LEU A 83 16.80 -8.50 -4.15
N SER A 84 15.79 -8.19 -3.35
CA SER A 84 15.20 -6.85 -3.29
C SER A 84 16.22 -5.78 -2.86
N GLU A 85 17.13 -6.10 -1.93
CA GLU A 85 18.21 -5.18 -1.54
C GLU A 85 19.26 -5.02 -2.65
N ILE A 86 19.57 -6.08 -3.40
CA ILE A 86 20.43 -5.98 -4.60
C ILE A 86 19.79 -5.04 -5.63
N ASP A 87 18.48 -5.20 -5.87
CA ASP A 87 17.72 -4.35 -6.79
C ASP A 87 17.77 -2.86 -6.36
N LYS A 88 17.62 -2.58 -5.07
CA LYS A 88 17.74 -1.21 -4.54
C LYS A 88 19.14 -0.63 -4.76
N ILE A 89 20.19 -1.43 -4.56
CA ILE A 89 21.56 -1.00 -4.81
C ILE A 89 21.77 -0.76 -6.29
N ALA A 90 21.29 -1.64 -7.15
CA ALA A 90 21.35 -1.48 -8.59
C ALA A 90 20.75 -0.14 -9.04
N LEU A 91 19.53 0.15 -8.55
CA LEU A 91 18.85 1.40 -8.86
C LEU A 91 19.58 2.63 -8.29
N SER A 92 20.04 2.57 -7.03
CA SER A 92 20.68 3.71 -6.36
C SER A 92 22.08 4.03 -6.90
N LYS A 93 22.76 3.04 -7.48
CA LYS A 93 24.11 3.17 -8.06
C LYS A 93 24.10 3.26 -9.58
N GLN A 94 22.90 3.30 -10.19
CA GLN A 94 22.72 3.36 -11.64
C GLN A 94 23.42 2.21 -12.39
N TYR A 95 23.35 1.01 -11.83
CA TYR A 95 23.76 -0.22 -12.51
C TYR A 95 22.61 -0.65 -13.43
N GLU A 96 22.61 -0.13 -14.67
CA GLU A 96 21.47 -0.25 -15.58
C GLU A 96 21.26 -1.66 -16.16
N PHE A 97 22.34 -2.43 -16.27
CA PHE A 97 22.34 -3.73 -16.99
C PHE A 97 22.88 -4.84 -16.11
N ILE A 98 22.21 -5.13 -15.01
CA ILE A 98 22.57 -6.25 -14.14
C ILE A 98 21.39 -7.18 -13.92
N SER A 99 21.69 -8.47 -13.74
CA SER A 99 20.79 -9.46 -13.20
C SER A 99 21.42 -10.14 -11.98
N ALA A 100 20.59 -10.60 -11.07
CA ALA A 100 21.01 -11.41 -9.94
C ALA A 100 20.44 -12.83 -10.11
N ASP A 101 21.31 -13.77 -10.44
CA ASP A 101 20.96 -15.19 -10.51
C ASP A 101 21.28 -15.87 -9.20
N ILE A 102 20.45 -16.83 -8.79
CA ILE A 102 20.69 -17.66 -7.60
C ILE A 102 21.00 -19.06 -8.03
N ASP A 103 22.14 -19.55 -7.57
CA ASP A 103 22.52 -20.96 -7.66
C ASP A 103 22.40 -21.60 -6.27
N GLU A 104 21.42 -22.51 -6.14
CA GLU A 104 21.10 -23.22 -4.90
C GLU A 104 21.76 -24.60 -4.93
N VAL A 105 22.64 -24.86 -3.99
CA VAL A 105 23.37 -26.13 -3.88
C VAL A 105 23.01 -26.87 -2.62
N VAL A 106 22.41 -28.05 -2.76
CA VAL A 106 22.14 -28.97 -1.63
C VAL A 106 23.43 -29.65 -1.24
N ILE A 107 23.98 -29.29 -0.08
CA ILE A 107 25.25 -29.87 0.43
C ILE A 107 25.02 -31.21 1.11
N ASN A 108 23.94 -31.31 1.89
CA ASN A 108 23.51 -32.52 2.56
C ASN A 108 21.99 -32.53 2.81
N GLU A 109 21.49 -33.48 3.56
CA GLU A 109 20.05 -33.64 3.82
C GLU A 109 19.38 -32.45 4.58
N THR A 110 20.16 -31.51 5.09
CA THR A 110 19.66 -30.41 5.92
C THR A 110 20.37 -29.07 5.68
N SER A 111 21.30 -28.98 4.71
CA SER A 111 22.11 -27.78 4.51
C SER A 111 22.11 -27.34 3.04
N LEU A 112 21.95 -26.04 2.84
CA LEU A 112 21.93 -25.40 1.53
C LEU A 112 23.02 -24.31 1.46
N ASP A 113 23.77 -24.31 0.37
CA ASP A 113 24.61 -23.17 -0.05
C ASP A 113 23.89 -22.35 -1.11
N PHE A 114 24.06 -21.05 -1.05
CA PHE A 114 23.51 -20.11 -2.01
C PHE A 114 24.64 -19.28 -2.61
N ASN A 115 24.78 -19.34 -3.93
CA ASN A 115 25.64 -18.43 -4.67
C ASN A 115 24.78 -17.43 -5.42
N ILE A 116 24.82 -16.19 -4.99
CA ILE A 116 24.13 -15.09 -5.65
C ILE A 116 25.12 -14.47 -6.63
N LEU A 117 24.86 -14.67 -7.91
CA LEU A 117 25.74 -14.21 -8.98
C LEU A 117 25.14 -12.93 -9.59
N ILE A 118 25.85 -11.83 -9.40
CA ILE A 118 25.53 -10.60 -10.12
C ILE A 118 26.26 -10.64 -11.45
N LYS A 119 25.50 -10.51 -12.54
CA LYS A 119 26.02 -10.54 -13.92
C LYS A 119 25.65 -9.26 -14.65
N GLU A 120 26.50 -8.78 -15.50
CA GLU A 120 26.11 -7.81 -16.52
C GLU A 120 25.28 -8.49 -17.60
N THR A 121 24.19 -7.85 -17.99
CA THR A 121 23.34 -8.31 -19.09
C THR A 121 23.64 -7.51 -20.35
N ASP A 122 23.24 -8.05 -21.51
CA ASP A 122 23.34 -7.32 -22.77
C ASP A 122 22.57 -6.01 -22.71
N LYS A 123 23.09 -4.98 -23.36
CA LYS A 123 22.48 -3.65 -23.43
C LYS A 123 21.36 -3.63 -24.46
N PHE A 124 20.14 -3.64 -23.97
CA PHE A 124 18.95 -3.46 -24.78
C PHE A 124 18.30 -2.11 -24.51
N TYR A 125 17.62 -1.56 -25.51
CA TYR A 125 16.84 -0.34 -25.40
C TYR A 125 15.38 -0.62 -25.74
N VAL A 126 14.47 0.08 -25.09
CA VAL A 126 13.03 -0.05 -25.37
C VAL A 126 12.71 0.69 -26.67
N GLU A 127 12.34 -0.05 -27.71
CA GLU A 127 11.91 0.55 -28.96
C GLU A 127 10.49 1.10 -28.85
N ARG A 128 9.59 0.32 -28.26
CA ARG A 128 8.17 0.65 -28.16
C ARG A 128 7.50 -0.12 -27.02
N ILE A 129 6.50 0.53 -26.42
CA ILE A 129 5.63 -0.06 -25.41
C ILE A 129 4.21 -0.13 -25.95
N ASN A 130 3.72 -1.35 -26.20
CA ASN A 130 2.36 -1.59 -26.62
C ASN A 130 1.48 -1.91 -25.42
N ILE A 131 0.37 -1.20 -25.26
CA ILE A 131 -0.62 -1.43 -24.22
C ILE A 131 -1.90 -1.94 -24.88
N LEU A 132 -2.41 -3.08 -24.39
CA LEU A 132 -3.53 -3.80 -24.99
C LEU A 132 -4.54 -4.20 -23.90
N GLY A 133 -5.84 -4.07 -24.19
CA GLY A 133 -6.93 -4.53 -23.34
C GLY A 133 -7.52 -3.47 -22.42
N ASN A 134 -7.03 -2.24 -22.47
CA ASN A 134 -7.54 -1.08 -21.71
C ASN A 134 -8.72 -0.42 -22.48
N SER A 135 -9.91 -0.98 -22.36
CA SER A 135 -11.10 -0.46 -23.06
C SER A 135 -11.78 0.70 -22.34
N VAL A 136 -11.66 0.76 -21.01
CA VAL A 136 -12.24 1.79 -20.13
C VAL A 136 -11.14 2.70 -19.59
N THR A 137 -10.02 2.11 -19.14
CA THR A 137 -8.91 2.85 -18.55
C THR A 137 -8.13 3.61 -19.61
N GLU A 138 -7.95 4.91 -19.44
CA GLU A 138 -7.10 5.71 -20.34
C GLU A 138 -5.67 5.16 -20.35
N GLU A 139 -5.06 5.11 -21.53
CA GLU A 139 -3.69 4.61 -21.70
C GLU A 139 -2.68 5.37 -20.82
N SER A 140 -2.89 6.67 -20.63
CA SER A 140 -2.09 7.53 -19.77
C SER A 140 -1.98 7.03 -18.33
N VAL A 141 -3.03 6.41 -17.78
CA VAL A 141 -3.05 5.84 -16.41
C VAL A 141 -2.08 4.67 -16.28
N ILE A 142 -1.92 3.90 -17.34
CA ILE A 142 -1.00 2.77 -17.41
C ILE A 142 0.41 3.30 -17.70
N ARG A 143 0.55 4.12 -18.73
CA ARG A 143 1.83 4.65 -19.22
C ARG A 143 2.55 5.48 -18.16
N ASN A 144 1.84 6.29 -17.38
CA ASN A 144 2.41 7.07 -16.27
C ASN A 144 2.92 6.21 -15.09
N THR A 145 2.77 4.90 -15.15
CA THR A 145 3.31 3.99 -14.14
C THR A 145 4.67 3.44 -14.55
N PHE A 146 5.05 3.60 -15.82
CA PHE A 146 6.31 3.07 -16.31
C PHE A 146 7.50 3.83 -15.73
N LEU A 147 8.49 3.06 -15.29
CA LEU A 147 9.78 3.55 -14.81
C LEU A 147 10.85 3.49 -15.89
N VAL A 148 10.53 2.83 -17.02
CA VAL A 148 11.36 2.76 -18.23
C VAL A 148 10.46 3.14 -19.39
N ASP A 149 10.84 4.13 -20.17
CA ASP A 149 10.07 4.63 -21.30
C ASP A 149 10.70 4.20 -22.65
N GLU A 150 10.02 4.53 -23.73
CA GLU A 150 10.50 4.30 -25.10
C GLU A 150 11.79 5.11 -25.34
N GLY A 151 12.83 4.45 -25.79
CA GLY A 151 14.18 5.02 -25.95
C GLY A 151 15.13 4.78 -24.78
N ASP A 152 14.62 4.42 -23.62
CA ASP A 152 15.44 4.14 -22.45
C ASP A 152 16.15 2.78 -22.53
N ALA A 153 17.20 2.63 -21.73
CA ALA A 153 17.82 1.36 -21.47
C ALA A 153 16.83 0.39 -20.81
N PHE A 154 16.64 -0.80 -21.39
CA PHE A 154 15.76 -1.80 -20.79
C PHE A 154 16.36 -2.32 -19.50
N ASN A 155 15.65 -2.12 -18.41
CA ASN A 155 16.00 -2.61 -17.08
C ASN A 155 14.87 -3.52 -16.58
N GLU A 156 15.15 -4.81 -16.43
CA GLU A 156 14.17 -5.81 -16.02
C GLU A 156 13.60 -5.54 -14.62
N ILE A 157 14.44 -5.03 -13.70
CA ILE A 157 14.04 -4.70 -12.33
C ILE A 157 12.98 -3.58 -12.35
N LEU A 158 13.24 -2.50 -13.10
CA LEU A 158 12.32 -1.38 -13.25
C LEU A 158 11.04 -1.80 -13.98
N HIS A 159 11.19 -2.66 -14.99
CA HIS A 159 10.04 -3.23 -15.71
C HIS A 159 9.15 -4.06 -14.76
N ASN A 160 9.73 -4.98 -13.99
CA ASN A 160 9.01 -5.79 -13.02
C ASN A 160 8.37 -4.94 -11.91
N LYS A 161 9.05 -3.90 -11.45
CA LYS A 161 8.48 -2.93 -10.50
C LYS A 161 7.28 -2.20 -11.10
N THR A 162 7.35 -1.79 -12.36
CA THR A 162 6.21 -1.21 -13.10
C THR A 162 5.02 -2.17 -13.12
N ILE A 163 5.23 -3.43 -13.51
CA ILE A 163 4.16 -4.44 -13.57
C ILE A 163 3.53 -4.68 -12.18
N ASN A 164 4.34 -4.77 -11.14
CA ASN A 164 3.85 -4.92 -9.77
C ASN A 164 3.06 -3.70 -9.30
N THR A 165 3.51 -2.50 -9.66
CA THR A 165 2.77 -1.25 -9.37
C THR A 165 1.43 -1.21 -10.12
N LEU A 166 1.38 -1.63 -11.39
CA LEU A 166 0.13 -1.75 -12.13
C LEU A 166 -0.85 -2.73 -11.48
N LYS A 167 -0.36 -3.89 -11.04
CA LYS A 167 -1.17 -4.88 -10.29
C LYS A 167 -1.70 -4.29 -8.98
N SER A 168 -0.87 -3.54 -8.24
CA SER A 168 -1.24 -2.94 -6.95
C SER A 168 -2.28 -1.84 -7.05
N LYS A 169 -2.41 -1.17 -8.21
CA LYS A 169 -3.48 -0.20 -8.47
C LYS A 169 -4.88 -0.81 -8.37
N ASN A 170 -4.98 -2.13 -8.49
CA ASN A 170 -6.21 -2.90 -8.37
C ASN A 170 -7.30 -2.51 -9.40
N LEU A 171 -6.88 -1.99 -10.55
CA LEU A 171 -7.76 -1.62 -11.68
C LEU A 171 -8.00 -2.80 -12.64
N PHE A 172 -7.08 -3.76 -12.64
CA PHE A 172 -7.06 -4.89 -13.57
C PHE A 172 -7.22 -6.21 -12.84
N LYS A 173 -7.86 -7.15 -13.50
CA LYS A 173 -7.97 -8.55 -13.06
C LYS A 173 -6.65 -9.27 -13.29
N THR A 174 -6.07 -9.08 -14.48
CA THR A 174 -4.76 -9.60 -14.85
C THR A 174 -3.92 -8.52 -15.52
N VAL A 175 -2.60 -8.56 -15.27
CA VAL A 175 -1.59 -7.77 -15.97
C VAL A 175 -0.50 -8.75 -16.36
N THR A 176 -0.30 -8.92 -17.67
CA THR A 176 0.76 -9.77 -18.23
C THR A 176 1.67 -8.93 -19.11
N THR A 177 2.92 -9.33 -19.20
CA THR A 177 3.92 -8.69 -20.03
C THR A 177 4.65 -9.72 -20.86
N GLU A 178 4.99 -9.35 -22.08
CA GLU A 178 5.79 -10.11 -23.00
C GLU A 178 6.82 -9.17 -23.64
N THR A 179 8.08 -9.56 -23.60
CA THR A 179 9.16 -8.82 -24.26
C THR A 179 9.50 -9.53 -25.55
N THR A 180 9.45 -8.80 -26.67
CA THR A 180 9.79 -9.31 -28.01
C THR A 180 10.94 -8.53 -28.61
N GLU A 181 11.65 -9.13 -29.58
CA GLU A 181 12.72 -8.45 -30.30
C GLU A 181 12.18 -7.24 -31.07
N GLY A 182 12.97 -6.17 -31.09
CA GLY A 182 12.67 -4.97 -31.86
C GLY A 182 13.17 -5.02 -33.30
N SER A 183 13.22 -3.85 -33.93
CA SER A 183 13.69 -3.70 -35.33
C SER A 183 15.19 -3.92 -35.50
N SER A 184 15.97 -3.88 -34.42
CA SER A 184 17.41 -4.16 -34.37
C SER A 184 17.76 -5.08 -33.18
N ALA A 185 18.92 -5.74 -33.26
CA ALA A 185 19.36 -6.75 -32.31
C ALA A 185 19.49 -6.25 -30.86
N ASN A 186 19.64 -4.94 -30.67
CA ASN A 186 19.76 -4.31 -29.34
C ASN A 186 18.47 -3.56 -28.92
N GLN A 187 17.36 -3.80 -29.58
CA GLN A 187 16.07 -3.19 -29.28
C GLN A 187 15.03 -4.23 -28.86
N LYS A 188 14.18 -3.85 -27.90
CA LYS A 188 13.07 -4.69 -27.40
C LYS A 188 11.76 -3.94 -27.44
N ILE A 189 10.69 -4.67 -27.74
CA ILE A 189 9.33 -4.18 -27.68
C ILE A 189 8.66 -4.80 -26.46
N LEU A 190 8.06 -3.96 -25.61
CA LEU A 190 7.32 -4.39 -24.42
C LEU A 190 5.85 -4.45 -24.75
N ASN A 191 5.26 -5.64 -24.73
CA ASN A 191 3.81 -5.83 -24.92
C ASN A 191 3.15 -6.05 -23.57
N ILE A 192 2.36 -5.09 -23.13
CA ILE A 192 1.65 -5.14 -21.84
C ILE A 192 0.18 -5.35 -22.13
N ARG A 193 -0.35 -6.46 -21.65
CA ARG A 193 -1.76 -6.81 -21.79
C ARG A 193 -2.44 -6.75 -20.44
N VAL A 194 -3.52 -5.98 -20.37
CA VAL A 194 -4.35 -5.85 -19.19
C VAL A 194 -5.74 -6.43 -19.45
N GLU A 195 -6.36 -7.01 -18.42
CA GLU A 195 -7.76 -7.40 -18.39
C GLU A 195 -8.45 -6.54 -17.33
N GLU A 196 -9.37 -5.69 -17.73
CA GLU A 196 -10.08 -4.80 -16.83
C GLU A 196 -11.06 -5.55 -15.94
N LYS A 197 -11.35 -5.00 -14.79
CA LYS A 197 -12.40 -5.49 -13.89
C LYS A 197 -13.26 -4.33 -13.38
N PRO A 198 -14.47 -4.62 -12.87
CA PRO A 198 -15.24 -3.61 -12.17
C PRO A 198 -14.43 -3.02 -10.99
N THR A 199 -14.34 -1.69 -10.92
CA THR A 199 -13.58 -0.95 -9.91
C THR A 199 -14.49 -0.20 -8.92
N GLY A 200 -15.80 -0.19 -9.22
CA GLY A 200 -16.84 0.40 -8.40
C GLY A 200 -17.38 -0.56 -7.33
N GLU A 201 -17.64 -0.01 -6.15
CA GLU A 201 -18.27 -0.70 -5.01
C GLU A 201 -19.42 0.15 -4.47
N ILE A 202 -20.57 -0.47 -4.29
CA ILE A 202 -21.72 0.14 -3.62
C ILE A 202 -21.96 -0.63 -2.34
N SER A 203 -22.02 0.06 -1.22
CA SER A 203 -22.28 -0.52 0.09
C SER A 203 -23.47 0.15 0.75
N ALA A 204 -24.35 -0.65 1.34
CA ALA A 204 -25.46 -0.19 2.18
C ALA A 204 -25.46 -0.99 3.48
N GLY A 205 -25.68 -0.32 4.59
CA GLY A 205 -25.68 -0.91 5.91
C GLY A 205 -26.77 -0.30 6.80
N ALA A 206 -27.31 -1.10 7.71
CA ALA A 206 -28.21 -0.66 8.76
C ALA A 206 -27.71 -1.16 10.12
N GLY A 207 -27.82 -0.35 11.15
CA GLY A 207 -27.45 -0.70 12.51
C GLY A 207 -28.45 -0.22 13.54
N ILE A 208 -28.56 -0.90 14.68
CA ILE A 208 -29.35 -0.48 15.83
C ILE A 208 -28.44 -0.47 17.05
N GLY A 209 -28.46 0.63 17.78
CA GLY A 209 -27.68 0.81 19.01
C GLY A 209 -28.46 1.57 20.07
N THR A 210 -27.82 1.87 21.20
CA THR A 210 -28.42 2.65 22.31
C THR A 210 -28.87 4.06 21.91
N GLY A 211 -28.24 4.62 20.85
CA GLY A 211 -28.61 5.92 20.26
C GLY A 211 -29.71 5.85 19.19
N GLY A 212 -30.31 4.67 18.95
CA GLY A 212 -31.33 4.47 17.91
C GLY A 212 -30.81 3.76 16.66
N GLY A 213 -31.60 3.77 15.59
CA GLY A 213 -31.24 3.20 14.30
C GLY A 213 -30.29 4.09 13.51
N SER A 214 -29.45 3.48 12.68
CA SER A 214 -28.60 4.16 11.71
C SER A 214 -28.67 3.46 10.35
N LEU A 215 -28.55 4.25 9.28
CA LEU A 215 -28.47 3.79 7.91
C LEU A 215 -27.21 4.43 7.26
N GLY A 216 -26.43 3.62 6.57
CA GLY A 216 -25.29 4.07 5.82
C GLY A 216 -25.37 3.63 4.37
N PHE A 217 -24.97 4.51 3.47
CA PHE A 217 -24.82 4.22 2.05
C PHE A 217 -23.49 4.79 1.57
N SER A 218 -22.74 4.02 0.80
CA SER A 218 -21.50 4.52 0.20
C SER A 218 -21.30 3.98 -1.21
N VAL A 219 -20.64 4.81 -2.01
CA VAL A 219 -20.17 4.48 -3.36
C VAL A 219 -18.69 4.77 -3.40
N LYS A 220 -17.91 3.80 -3.82
CA LYS A 220 -16.47 3.95 -4.11
C LYS A 220 -16.21 3.57 -5.55
N GLU A 221 -15.44 4.37 -6.25
CA GLU A 221 -14.96 4.06 -7.59
C GLU A 221 -13.46 4.37 -7.65
N ASN A 222 -12.66 3.39 -8.06
CA ASN A 222 -11.20 3.54 -8.10
C ASN A 222 -10.67 3.95 -9.47
N ASN A 223 -11.54 3.98 -10.47
CA ASN A 223 -11.20 4.35 -11.85
C ASN A 223 -12.27 5.29 -12.45
N TYR A 224 -12.60 6.34 -11.73
CA TYR A 224 -13.64 7.27 -12.15
C TYR A 224 -13.31 7.87 -13.52
N MET A 225 -14.22 7.71 -14.47
CA MET A 225 -14.08 8.08 -15.90
C MET A 225 -12.85 7.47 -16.60
N GLY A 226 -12.35 6.32 -16.15
CA GLY A 226 -11.19 5.67 -16.76
C GLY A 226 -9.84 6.33 -16.45
N ARG A 227 -9.80 7.33 -15.56
CA ARG A 227 -8.61 8.15 -15.27
C ARG A 227 -7.80 7.69 -14.07
N GLY A 228 -8.09 6.51 -13.51
CA GLY A 228 -7.46 6.05 -12.27
C GLY A 228 -7.78 6.94 -11.07
N THR A 229 -8.69 7.89 -11.22
CA THR A 229 -9.14 8.79 -10.17
C THR A 229 -10.06 8.05 -9.22
N LYS A 230 -9.85 8.23 -7.90
CA LYS A 230 -10.68 7.60 -6.87
C LYS A 230 -11.79 8.55 -6.44
N LEU A 231 -13.04 8.11 -6.59
CA LEU A 231 -14.23 8.79 -6.07
C LEU A 231 -14.76 8.01 -4.88
N ASN A 232 -14.95 8.69 -3.74
CA ASN A 232 -15.65 8.13 -2.60
C ASN A 232 -16.81 9.07 -2.25
N SER A 233 -17.99 8.51 -2.08
CA SER A 233 -19.17 9.24 -1.61
C SER A 233 -19.86 8.43 -0.52
N SER A 234 -20.27 9.07 0.57
CA SER A 234 -20.96 8.40 1.64
C SER A 234 -22.03 9.30 2.25
N ILE A 235 -23.13 8.67 2.65
CA ILE A 235 -24.19 9.28 3.46
C ILE A 235 -24.48 8.35 4.62
N ASN A 236 -24.49 8.90 5.83
CA ASN A 236 -24.86 8.18 7.04
C ASN A 236 -25.97 8.98 7.77
N VAL A 237 -27.06 8.30 8.06
CA VAL A 237 -28.21 8.88 8.73
C VAL A 237 -28.45 8.13 10.03
N SER A 238 -28.60 8.84 11.12
CA SER A 238 -29.05 8.28 12.40
C SER A 238 -30.18 9.12 12.98
N LYS A 239 -30.72 8.73 14.12
CA LYS A 239 -31.79 9.47 14.78
C LYS A 239 -31.48 10.96 14.91
N ASN A 240 -30.26 11.29 15.28
CA ASN A 240 -29.88 12.66 15.62
C ASN A 240 -28.72 13.20 14.74
N SER A 241 -28.30 12.49 13.67
CA SER A 241 -27.18 12.95 12.86
C SER A 241 -27.35 12.56 11.40
N LEU A 242 -27.06 13.50 10.53
CA LEU A 242 -26.88 13.31 9.08
C LEU A 242 -25.44 13.69 8.72
N ARG A 243 -24.74 12.76 8.10
CA ARG A 243 -23.35 12.98 7.63
C ARG A 243 -23.25 12.63 6.16
N GLY A 244 -22.76 13.56 5.37
CA GLY A 244 -22.46 13.37 3.96
C GLY A 244 -21.02 13.75 3.66
N ALA A 245 -20.35 12.98 2.80
CA ALA A 245 -19.01 13.31 2.31
C ALA A 245 -18.83 12.83 0.87
N ILE A 246 -18.13 13.63 0.08
CA ILE A 246 -17.66 13.28 -1.26
C ILE A 246 -16.19 13.64 -1.32
N SER A 247 -15.36 12.73 -1.78
CA SER A 247 -13.93 12.98 -2.03
C SER A 247 -13.50 12.46 -3.40
N LEU A 248 -12.64 13.21 -4.03
CA LEU A 248 -12.00 12.89 -5.30
C LEU A 248 -10.49 12.92 -5.11
N THR A 249 -9.81 11.81 -5.43
CA THR A 249 -8.36 11.71 -5.35
C THR A 249 -7.78 11.39 -6.72
N VAL A 250 -6.93 12.26 -7.21
CA VAL A 250 -6.10 12.06 -8.41
C VAL A 250 -4.74 11.55 -7.95
N PRO A 251 -4.39 10.25 -8.16
CA PRO A 251 -3.23 9.63 -7.51
C PRO A 251 -1.87 10.08 -8.03
N ASN A 252 -1.77 10.57 -9.23
CA ASN A 252 -0.52 11.10 -9.81
C ASN A 252 -0.83 12.44 -10.47
N TYR A 253 -1.08 13.45 -9.61
CA TYR A 253 -1.45 14.78 -10.10
C TYR A 253 -0.28 15.44 -10.83
N ASN A 254 -0.52 15.78 -12.09
CA ASN A 254 0.44 16.48 -12.95
C ASN A 254 1.82 15.78 -13.03
N TYR A 255 1.82 14.42 -13.03
CA TYR A 255 3.04 13.58 -13.16
C TYR A 255 4.07 13.81 -12.04
N THR A 256 3.62 14.19 -10.85
CA THR A 256 4.51 14.52 -9.72
C THR A 256 4.64 13.41 -8.69
N ASP A 257 4.05 12.23 -8.92
CA ASP A 257 3.92 11.11 -7.98
C ASP A 257 3.21 11.49 -6.66
N LYS A 258 2.54 12.65 -6.67
CA LYS A 258 1.77 13.16 -5.53
C LYS A 258 0.28 12.99 -5.78
N ALA A 259 -0.43 12.47 -4.80
CA ALA A 259 -1.87 12.40 -4.86
C ALA A 259 -2.49 13.75 -4.48
N LEU A 260 -3.40 14.26 -5.30
CA LEU A 260 -4.22 15.42 -4.96
C LEU A 260 -5.61 14.94 -4.55
N THR A 261 -6.04 15.28 -3.33
CA THR A 261 -7.37 14.97 -2.83
C THR A 261 -8.17 16.23 -2.60
N SER A 262 -9.37 16.27 -3.15
CA SER A 262 -10.36 17.31 -2.88
C SER A 262 -11.58 16.67 -2.24
N SER A 263 -12.10 17.25 -1.17
CA SER A 263 -13.29 16.71 -0.50
C SER A 263 -14.26 17.82 -0.07
N VAL A 264 -15.54 17.45 -0.03
CA VAL A 264 -16.62 18.24 0.56
C VAL A 264 -17.32 17.35 1.59
N SER A 265 -17.59 17.90 2.76
CA SER A 265 -18.30 17.17 3.81
C SER A 265 -19.30 18.07 4.52
N SER A 266 -20.39 17.44 4.98
CA SER A 266 -21.41 18.10 5.80
C SER A 266 -21.82 17.15 6.93
N ILE A 267 -21.84 17.69 8.15
CA ILE A 267 -22.28 16.97 9.34
C ILE A 267 -23.34 17.83 10.00
N GLN A 268 -24.53 17.28 10.22
CA GLN A 268 -25.60 17.90 10.99
C GLN A 268 -25.92 17.01 12.17
N THR A 269 -26.02 17.59 13.35
CA THR A 269 -26.41 16.91 14.59
C THR A 269 -27.56 17.68 15.22
N ASP A 270 -28.67 17.01 15.44
CA ASP A 270 -29.87 17.58 16.07
C ASP A 270 -30.13 16.85 17.41
N ASN A 271 -29.74 17.50 18.48
CA ASN A 271 -29.95 17.07 19.85
C ASN A 271 -30.80 18.07 20.63
N LEU A 272 -31.64 18.85 19.93
CA LEU A 272 -32.50 19.85 20.58
C LEU A 272 -33.46 19.23 21.62
N SER A 273 -34.07 18.05 21.31
CA SER A 273 -34.95 17.38 22.21
C SER A 273 -34.31 16.89 23.50
N ASP A 274 -33.09 16.36 23.41
CA ASP A 274 -32.43 15.65 24.49
C ASP A 274 -31.43 16.55 25.28
N TYR A 275 -30.69 17.40 24.55
CA TYR A 275 -29.61 18.21 25.12
C TYR A 275 -29.68 19.71 24.77
N GLY A 276 -30.70 20.13 24.06
CA GLY A 276 -31.00 21.54 23.75
C GLY A 276 -30.03 22.18 22.76
N TYR A 277 -29.39 21.44 21.85
CA TYR A 277 -28.56 22.00 20.82
C TYR A 277 -28.69 21.33 19.46
N LYS A 278 -28.47 22.11 18.42
CA LYS A 278 -28.30 21.65 17.04
C LYS A 278 -27.03 22.24 16.47
N SER A 279 -26.24 21.42 15.79
CA SER A 279 -25.02 21.87 15.12
C SER A 279 -24.98 21.43 13.68
N SER A 280 -24.40 22.25 12.83
CA SER A 280 -24.05 21.88 11.46
C SER A 280 -22.64 22.36 11.15
N LYS A 281 -21.85 21.52 10.47
CA LYS A 281 -20.53 21.83 10.00
C LYS A 281 -20.40 21.37 8.57
N THR A 282 -20.22 22.32 7.64
CA THR A 282 -20.10 22.04 6.21
C THR A 282 -18.86 22.71 5.67
N GLY A 283 -18.08 22.00 4.88
CA GLY A 283 -16.87 22.58 4.34
C GLY A 283 -16.20 21.73 3.26
N PHE A 284 -15.08 22.23 2.80
CA PHE A 284 -14.24 21.58 1.82
C PHE A 284 -12.81 21.50 2.30
N SER A 285 -12.07 20.54 1.77
CA SER A 285 -10.63 20.45 1.95
C SER A 285 -9.92 20.07 0.64
N VAL A 286 -8.71 20.58 0.48
CA VAL A 286 -7.81 20.22 -0.61
C VAL A 286 -6.44 19.92 -0.02
N GLY A 287 -5.90 18.77 -0.33
CA GLY A 287 -4.62 18.32 0.22
C GLY A 287 -3.88 17.38 -0.72
N THR A 288 -2.64 17.13 -0.39
CA THR A 288 -1.79 16.18 -1.12
C THR A 288 -1.21 15.17 -0.15
N TYR A 289 -0.81 14.00 -0.68
CA TYR A 289 -0.16 12.94 0.07
C TYR A 289 0.95 12.36 -0.79
N TYR A 290 2.14 12.27 -0.25
CA TYR A 290 3.30 11.73 -0.94
C TYR A 290 4.38 11.24 0.02
N GLU A 291 5.22 10.35 -0.45
CA GLU A 291 6.44 9.93 0.22
C GLU A 291 7.55 10.97 -0.01
N GLN A 292 7.98 11.64 1.04
CA GLN A 292 9.03 12.66 0.96
C GLN A 292 10.43 12.06 1.08
N TYR A 293 10.58 11.08 1.93
CA TYR A 293 11.76 10.24 2.13
C TYR A 293 11.29 8.81 2.31
N GLU A 294 12.19 7.84 2.17
CA GLU A 294 11.88 6.42 2.31
C GLU A 294 11.09 6.16 3.62
N ASP A 295 9.89 5.60 3.50
CA ASP A 295 8.93 5.32 4.58
C ASP A 295 8.39 6.56 5.33
N ILE A 296 8.74 7.79 4.92
CA ILE A 296 8.25 9.03 5.52
C ILE A 296 7.28 9.71 4.57
N TYR A 297 6.03 9.75 4.97
CA TYR A 297 4.93 10.32 4.20
C TYR A 297 4.51 11.67 4.78
N PHE A 298 4.23 12.61 3.89
CA PHE A 298 3.77 13.94 4.23
C PHE A 298 2.40 14.22 3.61
N SER A 299 1.48 14.79 4.39
CA SER A 299 0.09 15.05 3.98
C SER A 299 -0.36 16.45 4.35
N PRO A 300 0.06 17.50 3.64
CA PRO A 300 -0.44 18.86 3.85
C PRO A 300 -1.80 19.05 3.20
N SER A 301 -2.69 19.81 3.86
CA SER A 301 -4.00 20.19 3.34
C SER A 301 -4.45 21.56 3.85
N ILE A 302 -5.36 22.16 3.12
CA ILE A 302 -6.11 23.34 3.55
C ILE A 302 -7.58 22.94 3.64
N SER A 303 -8.19 23.26 4.78
CA SER A 303 -9.58 22.96 5.07
C SER A 303 -10.31 24.25 5.43
N SER A 304 -11.53 24.42 4.91
CA SER A 304 -12.40 25.54 5.26
C SER A 304 -13.79 25.05 5.59
N PHE A 305 -14.33 25.48 6.71
CA PHE A 305 -15.63 25.05 7.22
C PHE A 305 -16.47 26.23 7.67
N VAL A 306 -17.77 26.14 7.42
CA VAL A 306 -18.80 26.93 8.08
C VAL A 306 -19.45 26.04 9.13
N GLU A 307 -19.44 26.49 10.36
CA GLU A 307 -20.08 25.81 11.49
C GLU A 307 -21.17 26.69 12.08
N SER A 308 -22.34 26.11 12.36
CA SER A 308 -23.45 26.75 13.05
C SER A 308 -23.82 25.95 14.28
N LEU A 309 -23.93 26.63 15.42
CA LEU A 309 -24.42 26.05 16.67
C LEU A 309 -25.63 26.86 17.15
N GLU A 310 -26.76 26.21 17.23
CA GLU A 310 -28.03 26.74 17.77
C GLU A 310 -28.31 26.08 19.12
N THR A 311 -28.79 26.86 20.08
CA THR A 311 -29.14 26.32 21.41
C THR A 311 -30.54 26.70 21.83
N ASP A 312 -31.14 25.92 22.74
CA ASP A 312 -32.40 26.22 23.38
C ASP A 312 -32.25 26.35 24.91
N THR A 313 -33.39 26.41 25.63
CA THR A 313 -33.38 26.58 27.09
C THR A 313 -32.75 25.44 27.85
N LYS A 314 -32.71 24.22 27.29
CA LYS A 314 -32.12 23.00 27.88
C LYS A 314 -30.58 22.91 27.74
N ALA A 315 -30.03 23.70 26.83
CA ALA A 315 -28.59 23.66 26.60
C ALA A 315 -27.79 24.10 27.84
N SER A 316 -26.63 23.47 28.00
CA SER A 316 -25.69 23.87 29.06
C SER A 316 -25.21 25.30 28.89
N ALA A 317 -24.80 25.95 29.99
CA ALA A 317 -24.27 27.31 29.94
C ALA A 317 -23.01 27.43 29.06
N SER A 318 -22.24 26.36 28.94
CA SER A 318 -21.05 26.31 28.06
C SER A 318 -21.46 26.32 26.58
N LEU A 319 -22.46 25.51 26.18
CA LEU A 319 -22.95 25.48 24.80
C LEU A 319 -23.62 26.80 24.40
N LYS A 320 -24.42 27.42 25.30
CA LYS A 320 -25.02 28.74 25.05
C LYS A 320 -24.01 29.85 24.79
N LYS A 321 -22.83 29.78 25.40
CA LYS A 321 -21.73 30.72 25.13
C LYS A 321 -21.07 30.51 23.78
N GLN A 322 -21.23 29.34 23.18
CA GLN A 322 -20.68 28.96 21.87
C GLN A 322 -21.72 29.00 20.75
N GLU A 323 -22.94 29.50 21.05
CA GLU A 323 -23.96 29.70 20.03
C GLU A 323 -23.53 30.73 19.00
N GLY A 324 -23.66 30.40 17.71
CA GLY A 324 -23.27 31.31 16.64
C GLY A 324 -22.94 30.59 15.33
N ASN A 325 -22.50 31.39 14.38
CA ASN A 325 -22.01 30.92 13.08
C ASN A 325 -20.53 31.28 12.98
N TYR A 326 -19.73 30.28 12.67
CA TYR A 326 -18.28 30.37 12.61
C TYR A 326 -17.77 30.01 11.23
N PHE A 327 -16.74 30.70 10.78
CA PHE A 327 -15.99 30.36 9.58
C PHE A 327 -14.55 30.09 9.96
N ASP A 328 -14.13 28.86 9.78
CA ASP A 328 -12.79 28.42 10.10
C ASP A 328 -12.04 27.97 8.85
N THR A 329 -10.81 28.40 8.73
CA THR A 329 -9.85 27.89 7.75
C THR A 329 -8.59 27.46 8.48
N SER A 330 -8.15 26.24 8.24
CA SER A 330 -6.93 25.67 8.81
C SER A 330 -5.94 25.19 7.75
N PHE A 331 -4.69 25.25 8.09
CA PHE A 331 -3.64 24.47 7.44
C PHE A 331 -3.36 23.25 8.29
N ASP A 332 -3.62 22.10 7.70
CA ASP A 332 -3.47 20.81 8.37
C ASP A 332 -2.29 20.08 7.75
N TYR A 333 -1.47 19.41 8.55
CA TYR A 333 -0.45 18.55 8.02
C TYR A 333 -0.22 17.31 8.90
N GLY A 334 0.10 16.22 8.22
CA GLY A 334 0.48 14.98 8.85
C GLY A 334 1.86 14.52 8.39
N ILE A 335 2.61 13.93 9.31
CA ILE A 335 3.87 13.25 9.03
C ILE A 335 3.73 11.83 9.55
N VAL A 336 3.93 10.85 8.69
CA VAL A 336 3.84 9.42 9.02
C VAL A 336 5.16 8.76 8.71
N TYR A 337 5.74 8.11 9.71
CA TYR A 337 6.88 7.22 9.53
C TYR A 337 6.41 5.78 9.74
N ASP A 338 6.37 4.98 8.65
CA ASP A 338 5.79 3.64 8.64
C ASP A 338 6.86 2.60 8.26
N LYS A 339 7.40 1.93 9.25
CA LYS A 339 8.40 0.87 9.14
C LYS A 339 7.81 -0.53 9.41
N ARG A 340 6.50 -0.68 9.31
CA ARG A 340 5.88 -1.99 9.48
C ARG A 340 6.21 -2.87 8.28
N ASN A 341 6.41 -4.16 8.53
CA ASN A 341 6.66 -5.14 7.48
C ASN A 341 5.47 -5.30 6.51
N GLN A 342 4.25 -5.00 6.96
CA GLN A 342 3.04 -4.98 6.14
C GLN A 342 1.96 -4.08 6.75
N SER A 343 1.06 -3.56 5.90
CA SER A 343 0.00 -2.63 6.35
C SER A 343 -1.14 -3.33 7.09
N PHE A 344 -1.47 -4.57 6.69
CA PHE A 344 -2.53 -5.38 7.27
C PHE A 344 -1.92 -6.50 8.12
N GLN A 345 -2.38 -6.62 9.38
CA GLN A 345 -1.84 -7.57 10.36
C GLN A 345 -0.30 -7.56 10.47
N PRO A 346 0.31 -6.39 10.77
CA PRO A 346 1.76 -6.30 10.88
C PRO A 346 2.27 -7.22 12.01
N SER A 347 3.37 -7.92 11.73
CA SER A 347 4.03 -8.79 12.69
C SER A 347 5.32 -8.20 13.25
N ASP A 348 5.90 -7.20 12.57
CA ASP A 348 7.13 -6.53 12.99
C ASP A 348 7.17 -5.08 12.53
N GLY A 349 8.01 -4.28 13.20
CA GLY A 349 8.23 -2.88 12.89
C GLY A 349 7.32 -1.93 13.67
N PHE A 350 7.25 -0.68 13.23
CA PHE A 350 6.47 0.35 13.90
C PHE A 350 5.89 1.37 12.93
N LYS A 351 4.86 2.08 13.40
CA LYS A 351 4.30 3.26 12.74
C LYS A 351 4.22 4.40 13.74
N SER A 352 4.76 5.56 13.36
CA SER A 352 4.66 6.81 14.11
C SER A 352 3.94 7.84 13.26
N SER A 353 2.90 8.48 13.78
CA SER A 353 2.13 9.48 13.04
C SER A 353 1.96 10.73 13.91
N PHE A 354 2.31 11.86 13.36
CA PHE A 354 2.07 13.17 13.93
C PHE A 354 1.10 13.94 13.03
N PHE A 355 0.14 14.61 13.62
CA PHE A 355 -0.81 15.49 12.95
C PHE A 355 -0.86 16.82 13.67
N GLN A 356 -0.91 17.90 12.89
CA GLN A 356 -1.17 19.24 13.43
C GLN A 356 -2.14 20.00 12.54
N SER A 357 -3.09 20.70 13.17
CA SER A 357 -3.98 21.66 12.55
C SER A 357 -3.67 23.05 13.08
N VAL A 358 -3.34 23.96 12.17
CA VAL A 358 -2.99 25.35 12.44
C VAL A 358 -4.11 26.24 11.90
N PRO A 359 -4.88 26.95 12.76
CA PRO A 359 -5.90 27.85 12.31
C PRO A 359 -5.29 29.04 11.56
N LEU A 360 -5.76 29.30 10.35
CA LEU A 360 -5.39 30.47 9.53
C LEU A 360 -6.41 31.60 9.69
N ILE A 361 -7.69 31.24 9.68
CA ILE A 361 -8.83 32.12 9.91
C ILE A 361 -9.73 31.39 10.91
N SER A 362 -9.94 31.95 12.07
CA SER A 362 -10.82 31.39 13.10
C SER A 362 -11.10 32.45 14.16
N GLU A 363 -12.26 32.36 14.80
CA GLU A 363 -12.52 33.18 16.01
C GLU A 363 -11.79 32.64 17.23
N ASN A 364 -11.51 31.33 17.25
CA ASN A 364 -10.79 30.64 18.34
C ASN A 364 -9.50 30.02 17.81
N TYR A 365 -8.39 30.74 17.97
CA TYR A 365 -7.07 30.26 17.55
C TYR A 365 -6.54 29.17 18.49
N SER A 366 -6.87 27.92 18.20
CA SER A 366 -6.38 26.77 18.96
C SER A 366 -5.60 25.83 18.04
N LEU A 367 -4.34 25.55 18.39
CA LEU A 367 -3.56 24.52 17.73
C LEU A 367 -4.05 23.14 18.18
N ILE A 368 -4.37 22.30 17.22
CA ILE A 368 -4.74 20.91 17.46
C ILE A 368 -3.56 20.02 17.07
N ASN A 369 -3.08 19.21 18.01
CA ASN A 369 -2.01 18.27 17.78
C ASN A 369 -2.49 16.87 18.08
N GLY A 370 -2.10 15.92 17.25
CA GLY A 370 -2.30 14.49 17.49
C GLY A 370 -1.01 13.73 17.26
N TYR A 371 -0.76 12.77 18.11
CA TYR A 371 0.35 11.84 17.93
C TYR A 371 -0.14 10.43 18.20
N THR A 372 0.24 9.51 17.33
CA THR A 372 -0.01 8.08 17.54
C THR A 372 1.25 7.30 17.23
N PHE A 373 1.49 6.29 18.03
CA PHE A 373 2.59 5.35 17.84
C PHE A 373 2.08 3.93 18.01
N SER A 374 2.50 3.04 17.11
CA SER A 374 2.21 1.60 17.23
C SER A 374 3.45 0.82 16.84
N ALA A 375 3.84 -0.13 17.67
CA ALA A 375 4.95 -1.04 17.42
C ALA A 375 4.47 -2.48 17.51
N TYR A 376 5.09 -3.34 16.73
CA TYR A 376 4.77 -4.75 16.59
C TYR A 376 6.05 -5.57 16.66
N HIS A 377 5.98 -6.72 17.33
CA HIS A 377 7.10 -7.64 17.38
C HIS A 377 6.59 -9.08 17.57
N GLU A 378 7.16 -10.01 16.83
CA GLU A 378 6.88 -11.44 17.00
C GLU A 378 7.56 -11.94 18.26
N LEU A 379 6.77 -12.30 19.29
CA LEU A 379 7.26 -12.78 20.59
C LEU A 379 7.55 -14.28 20.57
N LEU A 380 6.70 -15.04 19.89
CA LEU A 380 6.80 -16.48 19.67
C LEU A 380 6.25 -16.78 18.28
N ASP A 381 6.52 -17.98 17.76
CA ASP A 381 5.88 -18.46 16.53
C ASP A 381 4.36 -18.27 16.61
N ASP A 382 3.79 -17.48 15.68
CA ASP A 382 2.36 -17.15 15.58
C ASP A 382 1.79 -16.26 16.72
N MET A 383 2.64 -15.66 17.56
CA MET A 383 2.22 -14.74 18.62
C MET A 383 2.87 -13.36 18.46
N ILE A 384 2.07 -12.37 18.12
CA ILE A 384 2.51 -10.99 17.89
C ILE A 384 2.16 -10.13 19.10
N GLY A 385 3.17 -9.51 19.71
CA GLY A 385 2.99 -8.44 20.68
C GLY A 385 2.82 -7.08 20.00
N SER A 386 1.88 -6.25 20.48
CA SER A 386 1.71 -4.89 19.98
C SER A 386 1.55 -3.90 21.12
N VAL A 387 2.09 -2.69 20.93
CA VAL A 387 1.92 -1.54 21.80
C VAL A 387 1.42 -0.38 20.95
N SER A 388 0.38 0.32 21.43
CA SER A 388 -0.17 1.52 20.78
C SER A 388 -0.43 2.60 21.81
N ILE A 389 -0.10 3.85 21.44
CA ILE A 389 -0.30 5.07 22.23
C ILE A 389 -1.04 6.07 21.38
#